data_bb7eecc503342b4178457d96f73a3c51
#
_entry.id   bb7eecc503342b4178457d96f73a3c51
#
_cell.length_a   1.000
_cell.length_b   1.000
_cell.length_c   1.000
_cell.angle_alpha   90.00
_cell.angle_beta   90.00
_cell.angle_gamma   90.00
#
_symmetry.space_group_name_H-M   'P 1'
#
loop_
_entity.id
_entity.type
_entity.pdbx_description
1 polymer ?
#
loop_
_entity_poly.entity_id
_entity_poly.type
_entity_poly.pdbx_seq_one_letter_code
_entity_poly.pdbx_strand_id
1 'polypeptide(L)'
;HVSALGADTESDSDYAVTKAEGETAVREAFPRAVILRPSIVFGPEDSFFNKFAALARFLPALPLIGGGHTRFQPVFVGDVARAVAIALTRQDGRTYELGGPAVYSFKELLQLILRETGRRRALIPLPFGLATIQAAFLQILPKPLLTIDQVRLLRKDNVVSPTASGLADLGITPTSVEAVVPSYLWRFHPKGEYAGAQKQARLLSQ
;
A
#
# COMPACT_ATOMS: atom_id res chain seq x y z
N HIS A 1 -3.15 10.64 -15.96
CA HIS A 1 -2.96 11.15 -14.59
C HIS A 1 -2.93 10.00 -13.59
N VAL A 2 -1.98 10.04 -12.64
CA VAL A 2 -1.93 9.08 -11.54
C VAL A 2 -2.54 9.72 -10.30
N SER A 3 -3.71 9.22 -9.93
CA SER A 3 -4.45 9.57 -8.72
C SER A 3 -4.23 8.54 -7.60
N ALA A 4 -5.23 8.25 -6.82
CA ALA A 4 -5.20 7.20 -5.80
C ALA A 4 -6.60 6.59 -5.63
N LEU A 5 -6.65 5.34 -5.23
CA LEU A 5 -7.90 4.70 -4.83
C LEU A 5 -8.45 5.44 -3.59
N GLY A 6 -9.76 5.74 -3.61
CA GLY A 6 -10.39 6.54 -2.56
C GLY A 6 -10.30 8.06 -2.75
N ALA A 7 -9.86 8.56 -3.94
CA ALA A 7 -9.98 9.97 -4.30
C ALA A 7 -11.46 10.41 -4.24
N ASP A 8 -11.77 11.40 -3.39
CA ASP A 8 -13.13 11.81 -3.05
C ASP A 8 -13.11 13.25 -2.51
N THR A 9 -13.86 14.16 -3.15
CA THR A 9 -13.94 15.58 -2.75
C THR A 9 -14.66 15.80 -1.43
N GLU A 10 -15.50 14.84 -1.00
CA GLU A 10 -16.26 14.86 0.25
C GLU A 10 -15.53 14.17 1.40
N SER A 11 -14.26 13.74 1.19
CA SER A 11 -13.48 13.02 2.19
C SER A 11 -13.04 13.94 3.34
N ASP A 12 -12.95 13.38 4.53
CA ASP A 12 -12.30 14.01 5.69
C ASP A 12 -10.75 13.95 5.64
N SER A 13 -10.20 13.29 4.59
CA SER A 13 -8.76 13.21 4.33
C SER A 13 -8.33 14.24 3.29
N ASP A 14 -7.40 15.11 3.65
CA ASP A 14 -6.84 16.12 2.75
C ASP A 14 -6.15 15.47 1.53
N TYR A 15 -5.52 14.30 1.73
CA TYR A 15 -4.94 13.53 0.64
C TYR A 15 -5.99 13.08 -0.38
N ALA A 16 -7.11 12.53 0.08
CA ALA A 16 -8.18 12.06 -0.81
C ALA A 16 -8.82 13.21 -1.59
N VAL A 17 -9.06 14.36 -0.91
CA VAL A 17 -9.60 15.58 -1.51
C VAL A 17 -8.66 16.10 -2.60
N THR A 18 -7.37 16.29 -2.30
CA THR A 18 -6.40 16.82 -3.27
C THR A 18 -6.23 15.92 -4.48
N LYS A 19 -6.36 14.59 -4.30
CA LYS A 19 -6.35 13.65 -5.43
C LYS A 19 -7.58 13.81 -6.33
N ALA A 20 -8.77 13.96 -5.75
CA ALA A 20 -10.00 14.16 -6.48
C ALA A 20 -10.03 15.52 -7.22
N GLU A 21 -9.57 16.59 -6.57
CA GLU A 21 -9.39 17.91 -7.20
C GLU A 21 -8.44 17.84 -8.40
N GLY A 22 -7.31 17.12 -8.24
CA GLY A 22 -6.37 16.89 -9.31
C GLY A 22 -6.97 16.12 -10.51
N GLU A 23 -7.85 15.15 -10.26
CA GLU A 23 -8.61 14.47 -11.32
C GLU A 23 -9.55 15.43 -12.05
N THR A 24 -10.25 16.29 -11.31
CA THR A 24 -11.16 17.29 -11.87
C THR A 24 -10.40 18.26 -12.77
N ALA A 25 -9.32 18.86 -12.28
CA ALA A 25 -8.49 19.78 -13.04
C ALA A 25 -7.91 19.15 -14.32
N VAL A 26 -7.48 17.88 -14.24
CA VAL A 26 -6.98 17.15 -15.42
C VAL A 26 -8.11 16.91 -16.44
N ARG A 27 -9.32 16.57 -16.01
CA ARG A 27 -10.45 16.35 -16.92
C ARG A 27 -10.93 17.64 -17.58
N GLU A 28 -10.90 18.74 -16.86
CA GLU A 28 -11.21 20.08 -17.42
C GLU A 28 -10.22 20.47 -18.51
N ALA A 29 -8.90 20.25 -18.25
CA ALA A 29 -7.84 20.58 -19.21
C ALA A 29 -7.78 19.58 -20.38
N PHE A 30 -8.05 18.30 -20.13
CA PHE A 30 -7.97 17.22 -21.12
C PHE A 30 -9.04 16.14 -20.83
N PRO A 31 -10.26 16.29 -21.36
CA PRO A 31 -11.41 15.39 -21.09
C PRO A 31 -11.16 13.92 -21.44
N ARG A 32 -10.22 13.63 -22.34
CA ARG A 32 -9.83 12.28 -22.76
C ARG A 32 -8.69 11.69 -21.93
N ALA A 33 -8.27 12.36 -20.86
CA ALA A 33 -7.24 11.87 -19.97
C ALA A 33 -7.63 10.54 -19.32
N VAL A 34 -6.73 9.57 -19.33
CA VAL A 34 -6.86 8.36 -18.55
C VAL A 34 -6.45 8.64 -17.10
N ILE A 35 -7.30 8.28 -16.15
CA ILE A 35 -7.03 8.38 -14.73
C ILE A 35 -6.70 6.99 -14.19
N LEU A 36 -5.57 6.87 -13.49
CA LEU A 36 -5.16 5.64 -12.81
C LEU A 36 -5.27 5.87 -11.30
N ARG A 37 -6.09 5.06 -10.63
CA ARG A 37 -6.28 5.07 -9.16
C ARG A 37 -5.64 3.82 -8.55
N PRO A 38 -4.34 3.80 -8.25
CA PRO A 38 -3.73 2.66 -7.58
C PRO A 38 -4.18 2.58 -6.12
N SER A 39 -4.34 1.35 -5.62
CA SER A 39 -4.32 1.01 -4.20
C SER A 39 -2.93 1.28 -3.61
N ILE A 40 -2.64 0.82 -2.38
CA ILE A 40 -1.28 0.94 -1.84
C ILE A 40 -0.29 0.24 -2.79
N VAL A 41 0.68 1.01 -3.26
CA VAL A 41 1.71 0.51 -4.18
C VAL A 41 2.83 -0.14 -3.39
N PHE A 42 3.24 -1.34 -3.79
CA PHE A 42 4.35 -2.05 -3.16
C PHE A 42 5.49 -2.36 -4.14
N GLY A 43 6.70 -2.49 -3.61
CA GLY A 43 7.93 -2.75 -4.36
C GLY A 43 9.17 -2.39 -3.54
N PRO A 44 10.39 -2.53 -4.09
CA PRO A 44 11.64 -2.36 -3.33
C PRO A 44 11.77 -1.04 -2.56
N GLU A 45 11.14 0.03 -3.06
CA GLU A 45 11.21 1.39 -2.49
C GLU A 45 9.88 1.84 -1.87
N ASP A 46 8.91 0.93 -1.63
CA ASP A 46 7.62 1.28 -1.05
C ASP A 46 7.75 1.89 0.34
N SER A 47 6.76 2.69 0.71
CA SER A 47 6.72 3.32 2.02
C SER A 47 5.96 2.48 3.06
N PHE A 48 5.11 1.52 2.65
CA PHE A 48 4.28 0.75 3.58
C PHE A 48 5.05 -0.45 4.17
N PHE A 49 5.45 -1.41 3.33
CA PHE A 49 6.14 -2.62 3.79
C PHE A 49 7.49 -2.30 4.43
N ASN A 50 8.26 -1.41 3.80
CA ASN A 50 9.54 -0.97 4.31
C ASN A 50 9.44 -0.26 5.66
N LYS A 51 8.43 0.60 5.85
CA LYS A 51 8.20 1.32 7.11
C LYS A 51 7.89 0.37 8.25
N PHE A 52 6.93 -0.57 8.05
CA PHE A 52 6.56 -1.51 9.10
C PHE A 52 7.65 -2.54 9.36
N ALA A 53 8.42 -2.97 8.35
CA ALA A 53 9.59 -3.80 8.54
C ALA A 53 10.68 -3.09 9.36
N ALA A 54 10.93 -1.80 9.10
CA ALA A 54 11.84 -0.98 9.89
C ALA A 54 11.34 -0.80 11.33
N LEU A 55 10.06 -0.51 11.55
CA LEU A 55 9.47 -0.43 12.89
C LEU A 55 9.60 -1.75 13.65
N ALA A 56 9.34 -2.89 12.99
CA ALA A 56 9.50 -4.21 13.58
C ALA A 56 10.95 -4.52 13.98
N ARG A 57 11.93 -3.81 13.42
CA ARG A 57 13.34 -3.93 13.81
C ARG A 57 13.61 -3.39 15.22
N PHE A 58 12.96 -2.28 15.57
CA PHE A 58 13.25 -1.53 16.80
C PHE A 58 12.18 -1.70 17.88
N LEU A 59 10.90 -1.85 17.50
CA LEU A 59 9.80 -1.91 18.43
C LEU A 59 9.49 -3.35 18.87
N PRO A 60 9.15 -3.59 20.15
CA PRO A 60 8.74 -4.90 20.65
C PRO A 60 7.33 -5.28 20.20
N ALA A 61 6.51 -4.30 19.82
CA ALA A 61 5.14 -4.48 19.35
C ALA A 61 4.83 -3.49 18.22
N LEU A 62 3.88 -3.85 17.34
CA LEU A 62 3.35 -3.00 16.29
C LEU A 62 1.89 -2.65 16.58
N PRO A 63 1.47 -1.38 16.36
CA PRO A 63 0.08 -0.98 16.58
C PRO A 63 -0.83 -1.48 15.45
N LEU A 64 -1.93 -2.15 15.81
CA LEU A 64 -3.05 -2.45 14.93
C LEU A 64 -4.08 -1.33 15.03
N ILE A 65 -3.91 -0.28 14.24
CA ILE A 65 -4.84 0.85 14.19
C ILE A 65 -6.22 0.34 13.74
N GLY A 66 -7.27 0.73 14.47
CA GLY A 66 -8.63 0.25 14.20
C GLY A 66 -8.81 -1.26 14.37
N GLY A 67 -7.96 -1.92 15.17
CA GLY A 67 -7.99 -3.39 15.32
C GLY A 67 -7.41 -4.15 14.13
N GLY A 68 -6.90 -3.44 13.11
CA GLY A 68 -6.29 -4.04 11.93
C GLY A 68 -7.29 -4.62 10.92
N HIS A 69 -8.55 -4.19 10.97
CA HIS A 69 -9.64 -4.72 10.10
C HIS A 69 -9.71 -4.07 8.73
N THR A 70 -9.16 -2.86 8.57
CA THR A 70 -9.14 -2.14 7.29
C THR A 70 -8.53 -3.01 6.19
N ARG A 71 -9.21 -3.11 5.06
CA ARG A 71 -8.83 -3.95 3.94
C ARG A 71 -8.05 -3.16 2.90
N PHE A 72 -7.06 -3.80 2.30
CA PHE A 72 -6.21 -3.28 1.24
C PHE A 72 -6.08 -4.29 0.12
N GLN A 73 -5.90 -3.78 -1.09
CA GLN A 73 -5.62 -4.60 -2.27
C GLN A 73 -4.30 -4.13 -2.92
N PRO A 74 -3.13 -4.42 -2.28
CA PRO A 74 -1.85 -3.89 -2.70
C PRO A 74 -1.54 -4.19 -4.16
N VAL A 75 -1.03 -3.20 -4.89
CA VAL A 75 -0.65 -3.31 -6.31
C VAL A 75 0.86 -3.20 -6.49
N PHE A 76 1.44 -4.06 -7.32
CA PHE A 76 2.87 -4.03 -7.60
C PHE A 76 3.25 -2.79 -8.44
N VAL A 77 4.33 -2.10 -8.06
CA VAL A 77 4.81 -0.90 -8.76
C VAL A 77 5.09 -1.15 -10.24
N GLY A 78 5.58 -2.34 -10.61
CA GLY A 78 5.81 -2.73 -12.00
C GLY A 78 4.51 -2.84 -12.81
N ASP A 79 3.41 -3.28 -12.18
CA ASP A 79 2.09 -3.35 -12.82
C ASP A 79 1.53 -1.94 -13.02
N VAL A 80 1.71 -1.05 -12.03
CA VAL A 80 1.36 0.37 -12.15
C VAL A 80 2.15 1.03 -13.27
N ALA A 81 3.46 0.78 -13.37
CA ALA A 81 4.30 1.32 -14.44
C ALA A 81 3.84 0.84 -15.83
N ARG A 82 3.48 -0.45 -15.97
CA ARG A 82 2.88 -0.98 -17.22
C ARG A 82 1.55 -0.30 -17.54
N ALA A 83 0.69 -0.11 -16.53
CA ALA A 83 -0.57 0.59 -16.71
C ALA A 83 -0.36 2.04 -17.18
N VAL A 84 0.63 2.76 -16.62
CA VAL A 84 1.01 4.11 -17.08
C VAL A 84 1.47 4.08 -18.54
N ALA A 85 2.35 3.15 -18.92
CA ALA A 85 2.84 3.04 -20.30
C ALA A 85 1.69 2.80 -21.31
N ILE A 86 0.74 1.93 -20.96
CA ILE A 86 -0.45 1.67 -21.80
C ILE A 86 -1.36 2.92 -21.83
N ALA A 87 -1.54 3.59 -20.70
CA ALA A 87 -2.39 4.78 -20.61
C ALA A 87 -1.89 5.95 -21.47
N LEU A 88 -0.56 6.07 -21.72
CA LEU A 88 0.01 7.10 -22.60
C LEU A 88 -0.46 6.97 -24.06
N THR A 89 -0.79 5.77 -24.52
CA THR A 89 -1.30 5.52 -25.87
C THR A 89 -2.81 5.52 -25.95
N ARG A 90 -3.52 5.54 -24.81
CA ARG A 90 -4.99 5.57 -24.73
C ARG A 90 -5.49 7.00 -24.52
N GLN A 91 -6.61 7.31 -25.12
CA GLN A 91 -7.32 8.57 -24.94
C GLN A 91 -8.82 8.30 -24.78
N ASP A 92 -9.16 7.37 -23.89
CA ASP A 92 -10.54 6.90 -23.70
C ASP A 92 -11.29 7.64 -22.58
N GLY A 93 -10.62 8.53 -21.85
CA GLY A 93 -11.21 9.32 -20.75
C GLY A 93 -11.62 8.46 -19.54
N ARG A 94 -11.22 7.19 -19.46
CA ARG A 94 -11.63 6.27 -18.39
C ARG A 94 -10.80 6.43 -17.14
N THR A 95 -11.39 6.01 -16.02
CA THR A 95 -10.72 5.79 -14.76
C THR A 95 -10.49 4.29 -14.58
N TYR A 96 -9.26 3.92 -14.23
CA TYR A 96 -8.87 2.54 -13.92
C TYR A 96 -8.43 2.46 -12.46
N GLU A 97 -9.06 1.57 -11.70
CA GLU A 97 -8.67 1.25 -10.33
C GLU A 97 -7.68 0.09 -10.35
N LEU A 98 -6.47 0.32 -9.79
CA LEU A 98 -5.40 -0.64 -9.89
C LEU A 98 -5.20 -1.34 -8.53
N GLY A 99 -5.64 -2.59 -8.44
CA GLY A 99 -5.44 -3.47 -7.29
C GLY A 99 -4.69 -4.74 -7.68
N GLY A 100 -4.02 -5.34 -6.71
CA GLY A 100 -3.38 -6.65 -6.87
C GLY A 100 -4.40 -7.80 -6.89
N PRO A 101 -3.93 -9.06 -6.97
CA PRO A 101 -4.81 -10.22 -7.14
C PRO A 101 -5.56 -10.61 -5.86
N ALA A 102 -5.16 -10.10 -4.70
CA ALA A 102 -5.74 -10.47 -3.42
C ALA A 102 -5.97 -9.27 -2.50
N VAL A 103 -6.99 -9.39 -1.64
CA VAL A 103 -7.34 -8.41 -0.60
C VAL A 103 -6.83 -8.92 0.74
N TYR A 104 -6.20 -8.04 1.51
CA TYR A 104 -5.65 -8.32 2.83
C TYR A 104 -6.19 -7.32 3.85
N SER A 105 -6.44 -7.75 5.06
CA SER A 105 -6.59 -6.84 6.20
C SER A 105 -5.24 -6.21 6.57
N PHE A 106 -5.26 -5.07 7.22
CA PHE A 106 -4.04 -4.45 7.76
C PHE A 106 -3.27 -5.40 8.69
N LYS A 107 -4.00 -6.21 9.47
CA LYS A 107 -3.40 -7.25 10.33
C LYS A 107 -2.65 -8.31 9.52
N GLU A 108 -3.24 -8.83 8.44
CA GLU A 108 -2.61 -9.83 7.58
C GLU A 108 -1.36 -9.29 6.89
N LEU A 109 -1.38 -8.03 6.45
CA LEU A 109 -0.19 -7.37 5.89
C LEU A 109 0.93 -7.25 6.93
N LEU A 110 0.63 -6.88 8.18
CA LEU A 110 1.64 -6.85 9.24
C LEU A 110 2.17 -8.24 9.59
N GLN A 111 1.31 -9.25 9.61
CA GLN A 111 1.73 -10.65 9.81
C GLN A 111 2.64 -11.13 8.69
N LEU A 112 2.33 -10.78 7.43
CA LEU A 112 3.18 -11.07 6.28
C LEU A 112 4.56 -10.41 6.45
N ILE A 113 4.63 -9.13 6.81
CA ILE A 113 5.88 -8.41 7.05
C ILE A 113 6.69 -9.11 8.15
N LEU A 114 6.07 -9.49 9.26
CA LEU A 114 6.75 -10.16 10.36
C LEU A 114 7.29 -11.53 9.95
N ARG A 115 6.53 -12.29 9.15
CA ARG A 115 6.93 -13.57 8.60
C ARG A 115 8.14 -13.43 7.66
N GLU A 116 8.08 -12.50 6.69
CA GLU A 116 9.13 -12.31 5.70
C GLU A 116 10.42 -11.72 6.32
N THR A 117 10.29 -10.93 7.38
CA THR A 117 11.45 -10.41 8.12
C THR A 117 11.94 -11.35 9.21
N GLY A 118 11.31 -12.52 9.42
CA GLY A 118 11.69 -13.49 10.45
C GLY A 118 11.58 -12.94 11.88
N ARG A 119 10.71 -11.96 12.11
CA ARG A 119 10.54 -11.27 13.38
C ARG A 119 9.25 -11.68 14.08
N ARG A 120 9.31 -11.83 15.39
CA ARG A 120 8.13 -12.07 16.24
C ARG A 120 7.87 -10.82 17.04
N ARG A 121 6.76 -10.12 16.75
CA ARG A 121 6.32 -8.91 17.46
C ARG A 121 4.85 -9.05 17.82
N ALA A 122 4.49 -8.55 19.01
CA ALA A 122 3.10 -8.46 19.38
C ALA A 122 2.38 -7.46 18.48
N LEU A 123 1.15 -7.79 18.06
CA LEU A 123 0.27 -6.87 17.34
C LEU A 123 -0.77 -6.37 18.36
N ILE A 124 -0.69 -5.08 18.72
CA ILE A 124 -1.52 -4.51 19.80
C ILE A 124 -2.62 -3.65 19.17
N PRO A 125 -3.91 -3.98 19.39
CA PRO A 125 -5.02 -3.17 18.92
C PRO A 125 -4.93 -1.73 19.45
N LEU A 126 -5.00 -0.75 18.54
CA LEU A 126 -4.99 0.67 18.85
C LEU A 126 -6.29 1.30 18.31
N PRO A 127 -7.25 1.68 19.17
CA PRO A 127 -8.46 2.36 18.74
C PRO A 127 -8.18 3.64 17.98
N PHE A 128 -9.00 3.98 16.98
CA PHE A 128 -8.81 5.17 16.14
C PHE A 128 -8.67 6.47 16.93
N GLY A 129 -9.44 6.65 18.02
CA GLY A 129 -9.34 7.82 18.88
C GLY A 129 -7.93 8.01 19.47
N LEU A 130 -7.37 6.95 20.05
CA LEU A 130 -6.00 6.96 20.58
C LEU A 130 -4.95 7.13 19.49
N ALA A 131 -5.15 6.48 18.33
CA ALA A 131 -4.27 6.64 17.17
C ALA A 131 -4.25 8.09 16.66
N THR A 132 -5.40 8.79 16.68
CA THR A 132 -5.50 10.20 16.29
C THR A 132 -4.74 11.11 17.26
N ILE A 133 -4.88 10.88 18.58
CA ILE A 133 -4.14 11.64 19.60
C ILE A 133 -2.63 11.41 19.41
N GLN A 134 -2.21 10.16 19.26
CA GLN A 134 -0.81 9.82 19.03
C GLN A 134 -0.27 10.47 17.74
N ALA A 135 -1.04 10.46 16.65
CA ALA A 135 -0.68 11.08 15.39
C ALA A 135 -0.50 12.60 15.53
N ALA A 136 -1.36 13.29 16.31
CA ALA A 136 -1.24 14.71 16.57
C ALA A 136 0.10 15.09 17.20
N PHE A 137 0.59 14.29 18.14
CA PHE A 137 1.91 14.49 18.74
C PHE A 137 3.06 14.14 17.77
N LEU A 138 2.92 13.04 17.01
CA LEU A 138 3.96 12.60 16.08
C LEU A 138 4.14 13.52 14.88
N GLN A 139 3.11 14.28 14.48
CA GLN A 139 3.19 15.25 13.38
C GLN A 139 4.14 16.41 13.62
N ILE A 140 4.54 16.68 14.88
CA ILE A 140 5.52 17.71 15.22
C ILE A 140 6.93 17.32 14.74
N LEU A 141 7.17 16.02 14.50
CA LEU A 141 8.47 15.53 14.04
C LEU A 141 8.68 15.84 12.55
N PRO A 142 9.91 16.15 12.11
CA PRO A 142 10.21 16.43 10.70
C PRO A 142 9.87 15.30 9.72
N LYS A 143 9.84 14.04 10.22
CA LYS A 143 9.41 12.84 9.48
C LYS A 143 8.44 12.06 10.37
N PRO A 144 7.15 12.39 10.35
CA PRO A 144 6.18 11.76 11.23
C PRO A 144 6.00 10.28 10.89
N LEU A 145 5.99 9.45 11.93
CA LEU A 145 5.71 8.03 11.79
C LEU A 145 4.23 7.75 11.47
N LEU A 146 3.34 8.62 11.92
CA LEU A 146 1.90 8.55 11.70
C LEU A 146 1.35 9.97 11.67
N THR A 147 0.45 10.25 10.72
CA THR A 147 -0.28 11.53 10.63
C THR A 147 -1.76 11.31 10.90
N ILE A 148 -2.47 12.37 11.30
CA ILE A 148 -3.93 12.35 11.48
C ILE A 148 -4.60 11.92 10.18
N ASP A 149 -4.12 12.43 9.05
CA ASP A 149 -4.68 12.11 7.74
C ASP A 149 -4.53 10.62 7.39
N GLN A 150 -3.39 10.01 7.71
CA GLN A 150 -3.20 8.56 7.58
C GLN A 150 -4.16 7.76 8.47
N VAL A 151 -4.48 8.25 9.68
CA VAL A 151 -5.48 7.61 10.55
C VAL A 151 -6.88 7.73 9.96
N ARG A 152 -7.23 8.86 9.31
CA ARG A 152 -8.50 9.03 8.59
C ARG A 152 -8.61 8.05 7.42
N LEU A 153 -7.57 7.95 6.58
CA LEU A 153 -7.52 6.99 5.47
C LEU A 153 -7.68 5.54 5.94
N LEU A 154 -7.11 5.17 7.10
CA LEU A 154 -7.25 3.84 7.67
C LEU A 154 -8.68 3.48 8.15
N ARG A 155 -9.62 4.42 8.15
CA ARG A 155 -11.04 4.15 8.49
C ARG A 155 -11.83 3.60 7.32
N LYS A 156 -11.35 3.77 6.08
CA LYS A 156 -11.99 3.29 4.85
C LYS A 156 -11.15 2.19 4.22
N ASP A 157 -11.81 1.19 3.65
CA ASP A 157 -11.12 0.14 2.88
C ASP A 157 -10.49 0.74 1.61
N ASN A 158 -9.33 0.22 1.25
CA ASN A 158 -8.59 0.60 0.05
C ASN A 158 -8.57 -0.60 -0.91
N VAL A 159 -9.76 -0.94 -1.43
CA VAL A 159 -10.05 -2.09 -2.28
C VAL A 159 -10.74 -1.62 -3.55
N VAL A 160 -10.37 -2.19 -4.69
CA VAL A 160 -10.96 -1.90 -6.00
C VAL A 160 -12.45 -2.22 -6.00
N SER A 161 -13.26 -1.33 -6.58
CA SER A 161 -14.69 -1.57 -6.77
C SER A 161 -14.92 -2.73 -7.73
N PRO A 162 -15.87 -3.64 -7.44
CA PRO A 162 -16.17 -4.78 -8.33
C PRO A 162 -16.61 -4.37 -9.74
N THR A 163 -17.11 -3.14 -9.92
CA THR A 163 -17.59 -2.61 -11.20
C THR A 163 -16.59 -1.69 -11.89
N ALA A 164 -15.44 -1.41 -11.26
CA ALA A 164 -14.43 -0.54 -11.86
C ALA A 164 -13.63 -1.26 -12.94
N SER A 165 -13.25 -0.53 -13.98
CA SER A 165 -12.20 -0.99 -14.89
C SER A 165 -10.86 -1.09 -14.13
N GLY A 166 -10.09 -2.14 -14.39
CA GLY A 166 -8.87 -2.44 -13.64
C GLY A 166 -7.69 -2.88 -14.51
N LEU A 167 -6.71 -3.55 -13.89
CA LEU A 167 -5.52 -4.06 -14.60
C LEU A 167 -5.88 -5.04 -15.72
N ALA A 168 -6.91 -5.88 -15.54
CA ALA A 168 -7.35 -6.85 -16.54
C ALA A 168 -7.82 -6.16 -17.84
N ASP A 169 -8.53 -5.02 -17.74
CA ASP A 169 -8.98 -4.24 -18.89
C ASP A 169 -7.82 -3.58 -19.66
N LEU A 170 -6.67 -3.47 -19.01
CA LEU A 170 -5.41 -3.03 -19.60
C LEU A 170 -4.57 -4.21 -20.13
N GLY A 171 -5.07 -5.47 -20.02
CA GLY A 171 -4.33 -6.66 -20.41
C GLY A 171 -3.17 -7.00 -19.48
N ILE A 172 -3.20 -6.51 -18.24
CA ILE A 172 -2.14 -6.74 -17.25
C ILE A 172 -2.62 -7.79 -16.23
N THR A 173 -1.87 -8.87 -16.10
CA THR A 173 -2.05 -9.83 -15.00
C THR A 173 -1.41 -9.28 -13.74
N PRO A 174 -2.18 -9.10 -12.65
CA PRO A 174 -1.66 -8.53 -11.41
C PRO A 174 -0.61 -9.42 -10.74
N THR A 175 0.46 -8.83 -10.24
CA THR A 175 1.53 -9.52 -9.51
C THR A 175 1.20 -9.58 -8.02
N SER A 176 1.37 -10.76 -7.38
CA SER A 176 1.05 -10.94 -5.97
C SER A 176 2.12 -10.37 -5.04
N VAL A 177 1.68 -10.04 -3.82
CA VAL A 177 2.55 -9.54 -2.74
C VAL A 177 3.61 -10.57 -2.38
N GLU A 178 3.22 -11.86 -2.33
CA GLU A 178 4.08 -12.98 -1.98
C GLU A 178 5.20 -13.23 -3.00
N ALA A 179 4.99 -12.86 -4.25
CA ALA A 179 5.99 -13.02 -5.30
C ALA A 179 7.13 -11.99 -5.19
N VAL A 180 6.85 -10.81 -4.69
CA VAL A 180 7.80 -9.67 -4.76
C VAL A 180 8.34 -9.29 -3.39
N VAL A 181 7.50 -9.20 -2.35
CA VAL A 181 7.89 -8.70 -1.03
C VAL A 181 9.09 -9.44 -0.43
N PRO A 182 9.22 -10.78 -0.54
CA PRO A 182 10.39 -11.49 -0.04
C PRO A 182 11.72 -11.03 -0.66
N SER A 183 11.68 -10.55 -1.92
CA SER A 183 12.89 -10.15 -2.67
C SER A 183 13.59 -8.91 -2.10
N TYR A 184 12.90 -8.08 -1.30
CA TYR A 184 13.48 -6.86 -0.74
C TYR A 184 13.35 -6.73 0.78
N LEU A 185 12.40 -7.43 1.46
CA LEU A 185 12.29 -7.38 2.91
C LEU A 185 13.37 -8.20 3.65
N TRP A 186 14.10 -9.08 2.96
CA TRP A 186 15.21 -9.83 3.55
C TRP A 186 16.24 -8.93 4.26
N ARG A 187 16.44 -7.69 3.79
CA ARG A 187 17.33 -6.70 4.40
C ARG A 187 16.95 -6.32 5.84
N PHE A 188 15.72 -6.55 6.25
CA PHE A 188 15.23 -6.33 7.61
C PHE A 188 15.31 -7.59 8.49
N HIS A 189 15.72 -8.73 7.91
CA HIS A 189 15.87 -9.97 8.65
C HIS A 189 17.05 -9.89 9.64
N PRO A 190 16.95 -10.46 10.88
CA PRO A 190 18.04 -10.43 11.87
C PRO A 190 19.38 -10.99 11.38
N LYS A 191 19.34 -11.96 10.45
CA LYS A 191 20.50 -12.59 9.84
C LYS A 191 20.95 -11.92 8.52
N GLY A 192 20.32 -10.82 8.11
CA GLY A 192 20.66 -10.11 6.88
C GLY A 192 20.66 -11.00 5.64
N GLU A 193 21.65 -10.82 4.77
CA GLU A 193 21.82 -11.56 3.51
C GLU A 193 21.90 -13.08 3.69
N TYR A 194 22.44 -13.55 4.80
CA TYR A 194 22.59 -14.99 5.07
C TYR A 194 21.27 -15.73 5.30
N ALA A 195 20.17 -15.01 5.56
CA ALA A 195 18.85 -15.63 5.72
C ALA A 195 18.32 -16.24 4.41
N GLY A 196 18.58 -15.58 3.27
CA GLY A 196 18.21 -16.06 1.93
C GLY A 196 19.02 -17.30 1.52
N ALA A 197 20.32 -17.28 1.74
CA ALA A 197 21.22 -18.38 1.42
C ALA A 197 20.88 -19.68 2.20
N GLN A 198 20.50 -19.57 3.49
CA GLN A 198 20.07 -20.73 4.28
C GLN A 198 18.73 -21.32 3.83
N LYS A 199 17.79 -20.49 3.36
CA LYS A 199 16.50 -20.97 2.82
C LYS A 199 16.72 -21.72 1.50
N GLN A 200 17.60 -21.21 0.66
CA GLN A 200 17.95 -21.81 -0.62
C GLN A 200 18.73 -23.12 -0.45
N ALA A 201 19.69 -23.15 0.48
CA ALA A 201 20.43 -24.38 0.83
C ALA A 201 19.52 -25.48 1.39
N ARG A 202 18.51 -25.14 2.21
CA ARG A 202 17.52 -26.11 2.72
C ARG A 202 16.60 -26.67 1.64
N LEU A 203 16.26 -25.88 0.61
CA LEU A 203 15.43 -26.32 -0.51
C LEU A 203 16.21 -27.26 -1.46
N LEU A 204 17.54 -27.09 -1.55
CA LEU A 204 18.42 -27.94 -2.36
C LEU A 204 18.87 -29.22 -1.64
N SER A 205 18.60 -29.33 -0.33
CA SER A 205 18.93 -30.51 0.49
C SER A 205 17.76 -31.46 0.75
N GLN A 206 16.59 -31.20 0.13
CA GLN A 206 15.42 -32.06 0.10
C GLN A 206 15.22 -32.66 -1.29
#